data_cdd4c25002f98899b46fa458b705e78a
#
_entry.id   cdd4c25002f98899b46fa458b705e78a
#
_cell.length_a   1.000
_cell.length_b   1.000
_cell.length_c   1.000
_cell.angle_alpha   90.00
_cell.angle_beta   90.00
_cell.angle_gamma   90.00
#
_symmetry.space_group_name_H-M   'P 1'
#
loop_
_entity.id
_entity.type
_entity.pdbx_description
1 polymer ?
#
loop_
_entity_poly.entity_id
_entity_poly.type
_entity_poly.pdbx_seq_one_letter_code
_entity_poly.pdbx_strand_id
1 'polypeptide(L)'
;MTEKTASHATTASHVSAASATPAAAATRTASGTSVAAATTADAAGTKQPGPRLRAEDLTLSYEQRTVATHLGVDIPDNSFTVIIGPNACGKSTLLKALARMLKPRAGQVQLDGAPIGSYRSREVARRLGLLPQSSTAPGGITVGDLVARGRYPHQGMLKQWSAEDEAAVVGAMEQTGVLDLADRSVDDLSGGQRQRVWLSMVLAQQTSILLLDEPTTFLDIAHQVEVLDLCADLHARKGHTVVAVLHDLNQACRYATHLIVMRPGGTVAAEGDPATVMTAELVEDVFGLPCRIIDDPETGSPLMVPAAPRRYVPQDSTAEHGAPEGRTGRTSITDTVMAETS
;
A
#
# COMPACT_ATOMS: atom_id res chain seq x y z
N MET A 1 -11.80 52.99 -33.69
CA MET A 1 -13.19 53.41 -33.50
C MET A 1 -13.86 52.21 -32.87
N THR A 2 -14.19 52.17 -31.72
CA THR A 2 -14.74 52.80 -30.53
C THR A 2 -14.73 51.70 -29.47
N GLU A 3 -13.94 51.82 -28.48
CA GLU A 3 -14.16 51.95 -27.03
C GLU A 3 -15.60 51.77 -26.55
N LYS A 4 -15.77 50.89 -25.54
CA LYS A 4 -16.62 51.17 -24.39
C LYS A 4 -16.26 50.36 -23.16
N THR A 5 -15.63 51.01 -22.23
CA THR A 5 -15.44 50.77 -20.80
C THR A 5 -16.74 50.90 -20.00
N ALA A 6 -16.90 50.07 -18.95
CA ALA A 6 -17.60 50.37 -17.67
C ALA A 6 -17.37 49.17 -16.73
N SER A 7 -16.67 49.20 -15.63
CA SER A 7 -16.61 49.93 -14.36
C SER A 7 -17.84 49.71 -13.43
N HIS A 8 -17.46 49.42 -12.16
CA HIS A 8 -18.20 49.42 -10.88
C HIS A 8 -18.87 48.11 -10.47
N ALA A 9 -18.82 47.65 -9.20
CA ALA A 9 -18.41 48.29 -7.94
C ALA A 9 -18.21 47.22 -6.85
N THR A 10 -17.33 47.54 -5.95
CA THR A 10 -17.04 47.00 -4.64
C THR A 10 -18.25 47.02 -3.70
N THR A 11 -18.50 45.96 -2.93
CA THR A 11 -19.20 46.14 -1.64
C THR A 11 -18.56 45.18 -0.61
N ALA A 12 -17.85 45.79 0.32
CA ALA A 12 -17.42 45.21 1.58
C ALA A 12 -18.58 45.29 2.59
N SER A 13 -18.76 44.24 3.37
CA SER A 13 -19.56 44.31 4.60
C SER A 13 -18.83 43.62 5.73
N HIS A 14 -18.37 44.43 6.67
CA HIS A 14 -17.94 44.08 8.04
C HIS A 14 -19.15 43.69 8.88
N VAL A 15 -19.02 42.65 9.73
CA VAL A 15 -19.64 42.56 11.09
C VAL A 15 -18.82 41.48 11.80
N SER A 16 -18.02 41.79 12.72
CA SER A 16 -18.14 42.07 14.16
C SER A 16 -17.97 40.82 15.02
N ALA A 17 -16.90 40.87 15.82
CA ALA A 17 -16.51 39.93 16.85
C ALA A 17 -17.47 39.99 18.07
N ALA A 18 -17.70 38.84 18.71
CA ALA A 18 -18.15 38.78 20.08
C ALA A 18 -17.39 37.66 20.83
N SER A 19 -16.61 38.10 21.79
CA SER A 19 -15.91 37.37 22.82
C SER A 19 -16.85 36.92 23.95
N ALA A 20 -16.66 35.70 24.48
CA ALA A 20 -17.01 35.43 25.87
C ALA A 20 -16.31 34.15 26.36
N THR A 21 -15.45 34.31 27.32
CA THR A 21 -14.90 33.32 28.28
C THR A 21 -15.36 33.80 29.70
N PRO A 22 -15.17 33.08 30.79
CA PRO A 22 -15.28 31.67 31.19
C PRO A 22 -16.11 31.48 32.50
N ALA A 23 -16.27 30.27 33.01
CA ALA A 23 -16.35 29.83 34.43
C ALA A 23 -17.16 28.52 34.51
N ALA A 24 -16.95 27.52 35.36
CA ALA A 24 -16.20 27.37 36.60
C ALA A 24 -16.19 25.87 36.93
N ALA A 25 -15.21 25.47 37.71
CA ALA A 25 -15.02 24.15 38.29
C ALA A 25 -16.14 23.78 39.30
N ALA A 26 -16.48 22.47 39.34
CA ALA A 26 -17.11 21.87 40.51
C ALA A 26 -16.60 20.44 40.70
N THR A 27 -15.73 20.31 41.70
CA THR A 27 -15.31 19.09 42.37
C THR A 27 -16.48 18.51 43.16
N ARG A 28 -16.75 17.20 43.05
CA ARG A 28 -17.48 16.44 44.08
C ARG A 28 -16.88 15.06 44.25
N THR A 29 -16.49 14.84 45.47
CA THR A 29 -15.93 13.64 46.09
C THR A 29 -16.98 12.55 46.34
N ALA A 30 -16.54 11.32 46.16
CA ALA A 30 -16.75 10.06 46.89
C ALA A 30 -18.10 9.75 47.57
N SER A 31 -18.63 8.56 47.27
CA SER A 31 -18.81 7.50 48.30
C SER A 31 -19.41 6.25 47.63
N GLY A 32 -18.86 5.09 47.95
CA GLY A 32 -19.19 3.82 47.44
C GLY A 32 -20.54 3.25 47.93
N THR A 33 -21.00 2.26 47.24
CA THR A 33 -21.69 1.07 47.85
C THR A 33 -21.72 -0.05 46.77
N SER A 34 -21.13 -1.17 47.13
CA SER A 34 -21.22 -2.47 46.49
C SER A 34 -22.66 -2.99 46.55
N VAL A 35 -23.23 -3.38 45.41
CA VAL A 35 -24.30 -4.38 45.38
C VAL A 35 -24.06 -5.27 44.18
N ALA A 36 -23.74 -6.54 44.46
CA ALA A 36 -23.76 -7.61 43.49
C ALA A 36 -25.21 -7.93 43.12
N ALA A 37 -25.54 -7.86 41.87
CA ALA A 37 -26.73 -8.48 41.33
C ALA A 37 -26.34 -9.23 40.03
N ALA A 38 -26.28 -10.54 40.13
CA ALA A 38 -26.25 -11.43 39.01
C ALA A 38 -27.55 -11.27 38.20
N THR A 39 -27.42 -10.81 36.97
CA THR A 39 -28.48 -10.92 35.98
C THR A 39 -27.89 -11.59 34.76
N THR A 40 -28.18 -12.87 34.62
CA THR A 40 -28.05 -13.62 33.38
C THR A 40 -28.94 -12.94 32.34
N ALA A 41 -28.37 -12.07 31.51
CA ALA A 41 -29.02 -11.60 30.31
C ALA A 41 -28.35 -12.30 29.13
N ASP A 42 -29.15 -13.14 28.50
CA ASP A 42 -28.94 -13.75 27.19
C ASP A 42 -28.48 -12.69 26.16
N ALA A 43 -27.16 -12.58 26.00
CA ALA A 43 -26.59 -11.78 24.94
C ALA A 43 -26.63 -12.62 23.66
N ALA A 44 -27.73 -12.49 22.92
CA ALA A 44 -27.72 -12.79 21.50
C ALA A 44 -26.62 -11.97 20.87
N GLY A 45 -25.43 -12.55 20.80
CA GLY A 45 -24.25 -11.95 20.15
C GLY A 45 -24.60 -11.72 18.68
N THR A 46 -24.81 -10.50 18.32
CA THR A 46 -24.70 -10.04 16.94
C THR A 46 -23.28 -10.37 16.50
N LYS A 47 -23.13 -11.53 15.87
CA LYS A 47 -21.90 -11.98 15.24
C LYS A 47 -21.54 -10.90 14.24
N GLN A 48 -20.55 -10.07 14.54
CA GLN A 48 -20.02 -9.12 13.55
C GLN A 48 -19.72 -9.95 12.30
N PRO A 49 -20.16 -9.51 11.13
CA PRO A 49 -19.86 -10.22 9.90
C PRO A 49 -18.35 -10.42 9.83
N GLY A 50 -17.91 -11.65 9.68
CA GLY A 50 -16.49 -11.98 9.55
C GLY A 50 -15.91 -11.31 8.31
N PRO A 51 -14.57 -11.25 8.17
CA PRO A 51 -13.92 -10.61 7.05
C PRO A 51 -14.48 -11.16 5.73
N ARG A 52 -14.69 -10.26 4.76
CA ARG A 52 -15.25 -10.63 3.46
C ARG A 52 -14.32 -11.52 2.64
N LEU A 53 -13.01 -11.38 2.82
CA LEU A 53 -11.99 -12.21 2.15
C LEU A 53 -11.11 -12.87 3.21
N ARG A 54 -11.06 -14.21 3.18
CA ARG A 54 -10.34 -15.02 4.17
C ARG A 54 -9.65 -16.20 3.50
N ALA A 55 -8.45 -16.54 3.95
CA ALA A 55 -7.78 -17.80 3.65
C ALA A 55 -7.81 -18.71 4.88
N GLU A 56 -8.28 -19.94 4.71
CA GLU A 56 -8.40 -20.92 5.78
C GLU A 56 -7.55 -22.14 5.49
N ASP A 57 -6.51 -22.34 6.31
CA ASP A 57 -5.64 -23.51 6.32
C ASP A 57 -5.09 -23.90 4.93
N LEU A 58 -4.64 -22.88 4.16
CA LEU A 58 -4.23 -23.09 2.79
C LEU A 58 -2.92 -23.88 2.69
N THR A 59 -2.91 -24.90 1.81
CA THR A 59 -1.68 -25.46 1.26
C THR A 59 -1.55 -25.03 -0.20
N LEU A 60 -0.52 -24.24 -0.48
CA LEU A 60 -0.28 -23.65 -1.79
C LEU A 60 0.95 -24.29 -2.45
N SER A 61 0.84 -24.65 -3.72
CA SER A 61 1.92 -25.31 -4.46
C SER A 61 1.88 -24.95 -5.94
N TYR A 62 3.06 -24.95 -6.56
CA TYR A 62 3.23 -25.01 -7.99
C TYR A 62 3.78 -26.39 -8.34
N GLU A 63 3.07 -27.16 -9.16
CA GLU A 63 3.44 -28.54 -9.52
C GLU A 63 3.79 -29.39 -8.29
N GLN A 64 5.09 -29.75 -8.13
CA GLN A 64 5.58 -30.55 -7.01
C GLN A 64 6.11 -29.71 -5.83
N ARG A 65 6.31 -28.38 -6.02
CA ARG A 65 6.92 -27.51 -5.01
C ARG A 65 5.83 -26.90 -4.15
N THR A 66 5.79 -27.26 -2.88
CA THR A 66 4.97 -26.60 -1.87
C THR A 66 5.60 -25.26 -1.48
N VAL A 67 4.79 -24.18 -1.49
CA VAL A 67 5.20 -22.82 -1.16
C VAL A 67 4.75 -22.43 0.24
N ALA A 68 3.56 -22.88 0.64
CA ALA A 68 2.99 -22.62 1.95
C ALA A 68 2.14 -23.80 2.42
N THR A 69 2.14 -24.05 3.73
CA THR A 69 1.28 -25.02 4.40
C THR A 69 0.61 -24.37 5.59
N HIS A 70 -0.62 -24.76 5.88
CA HIS A 70 -1.41 -24.26 7.01
C HIS A 70 -1.48 -22.72 7.07
N LEU A 71 -1.54 -22.07 5.90
CA LEU A 71 -1.58 -20.62 5.80
C LEU A 71 -3.01 -20.13 6.02
N GLY A 72 -3.22 -19.38 7.10
CA GLY A 72 -4.46 -18.67 7.39
C GLY A 72 -4.22 -17.18 7.43
N VAL A 73 -5.08 -16.38 6.79
CA VAL A 73 -5.11 -14.92 6.90
C VAL A 73 -6.52 -14.39 6.79
N ASP A 74 -6.82 -13.34 7.54
CA ASP A 74 -8.05 -12.59 7.47
C ASP A 74 -7.78 -11.21 6.89
N ILE A 75 -8.50 -10.84 5.84
CA ILE A 75 -8.42 -9.50 5.26
C ILE A 75 -9.56 -8.66 5.85
N PRO A 76 -9.25 -7.70 6.75
CA PRO A 76 -10.29 -6.86 7.33
C PRO A 76 -11.03 -6.07 6.26
N ASP A 77 -12.33 -5.96 6.39
CA ASP A 77 -13.13 -5.11 5.50
C ASP A 77 -12.73 -3.65 5.66
N ASN A 78 -12.82 -2.93 4.56
CA ASN A 78 -12.47 -1.52 4.54
C ASN A 78 -11.10 -1.27 5.17
N SER A 79 -10.10 -2.04 4.77
CA SER A 79 -8.69 -1.91 5.16
C SER A 79 -7.79 -1.66 3.97
N PHE A 80 -6.66 -1.02 4.23
CA PHE A 80 -5.52 -1.09 3.34
C PHE A 80 -4.54 -2.11 3.94
N THR A 81 -4.71 -3.37 3.56
CA THR A 81 -3.85 -4.47 4.01
C THR A 81 -2.60 -4.55 3.14
N VAL A 82 -1.43 -4.57 3.75
CA VAL A 82 -0.17 -4.75 3.03
C VAL A 82 0.49 -6.06 3.44
N ILE A 83 0.87 -6.86 2.45
CA ILE A 83 1.59 -8.13 2.65
C ILE A 83 3.07 -7.89 2.36
N ILE A 84 3.91 -8.08 3.39
CA ILE A 84 5.37 -7.98 3.29
C ILE A 84 6.04 -9.31 3.65
N GLY A 85 7.32 -9.42 3.32
CA GLY A 85 8.14 -10.59 3.63
C GLY A 85 9.30 -10.76 2.65
N PRO A 86 10.27 -11.63 2.93
CA PRO A 86 11.40 -11.89 2.05
C PRO A 86 10.98 -12.38 0.66
N ASN A 87 11.90 -12.32 -0.29
CA ASN A 87 11.64 -12.87 -1.62
C ASN A 87 11.37 -14.39 -1.54
N ALA A 88 10.47 -14.85 -2.40
CA ALA A 88 10.06 -16.26 -2.48
C ALA A 88 9.37 -16.83 -1.22
N CYS A 89 8.93 -16.01 -0.26
CA CYS A 89 8.16 -16.48 0.91
C CYS A 89 6.69 -16.80 0.61
N GLY A 90 6.19 -16.50 -0.60
CA GLY A 90 4.84 -16.89 -1.00
C GLY A 90 3.81 -15.77 -1.10
N LYS A 91 4.19 -14.47 -0.96
CA LYS A 91 3.27 -13.31 -1.02
C LYS A 91 2.37 -13.30 -2.27
N SER A 92 2.99 -13.30 -3.46
CA SER A 92 2.25 -13.33 -4.73
C SER A 92 1.46 -14.63 -4.92
N THR A 93 1.93 -15.73 -4.31
CA THR A 93 1.22 -17.02 -4.34
C THR A 93 -0.06 -16.95 -3.50
N LEU A 94 0.02 -16.35 -2.31
CA LEU A 94 -1.16 -16.07 -1.47
C LEU A 94 -2.13 -15.16 -2.20
N LEU A 95 -1.64 -14.04 -2.76
CA LEU A 95 -2.49 -13.10 -3.49
C LEU A 95 -3.21 -13.77 -4.67
N LYS A 96 -2.52 -14.62 -5.44
CA LYS A 96 -3.13 -15.42 -6.53
C LYS A 96 -4.16 -16.42 -6.02
N ALA A 97 -3.96 -17.00 -4.84
CA ALA A 97 -4.96 -17.87 -4.22
C ALA A 97 -6.20 -17.09 -3.79
N LEU A 98 -6.03 -15.92 -3.13
CA LEU A 98 -7.12 -15.01 -2.78
C LEU A 98 -7.90 -14.52 -4.01
N ALA A 99 -7.20 -14.30 -5.14
CA ALA A 99 -7.80 -13.91 -6.42
C ALA A 99 -8.45 -15.08 -7.19
N ARG A 100 -8.42 -16.32 -6.66
CA ARG A 100 -8.87 -17.54 -7.36
C ARG A 100 -8.08 -17.83 -8.65
N MET A 101 -6.88 -17.25 -8.81
CA MET A 101 -5.96 -17.55 -9.91
C MET A 101 -5.13 -18.81 -9.66
N LEU A 102 -4.96 -19.18 -8.39
CA LEU A 102 -4.31 -20.42 -7.95
C LEU A 102 -5.29 -21.21 -7.07
N LYS A 103 -5.54 -22.47 -7.44
CA LYS A 103 -6.35 -23.37 -6.62
C LYS A 103 -5.48 -23.97 -5.50
N PRO A 104 -5.85 -23.81 -4.21
CA PRO A 104 -5.15 -24.48 -3.12
C PRO A 104 -5.20 -26.01 -3.26
N ARG A 105 -4.16 -26.71 -2.80
CA ARG A 105 -4.17 -28.17 -2.65
C ARG A 105 -5.01 -28.64 -1.47
N ALA A 106 -4.99 -27.86 -0.38
CA ALA A 106 -5.81 -28.07 0.82
C ALA A 106 -6.25 -26.71 1.37
N GLY A 107 -7.27 -26.69 2.19
CA GLY A 107 -7.90 -25.48 2.69
C GLY A 107 -8.78 -24.79 1.66
N GLN A 108 -9.27 -23.61 2.00
CA GLN A 108 -10.15 -22.85 1.12
C GLN A 108 -9.99 -21.34 1.29
N VAL A 109 -10.32 -20.60 0.24
CA VAL A 109 -10.53 -19.15 0.31
C VAL A 109 -12.01 -18.89 0.39
N GLN A 110 -12.43 -18.06 1.34
CA GLN A 110 -13.80 -17.57 1.48
C GLN A 110 -13.90 -16.14 0.95
N LEU A 111 -14.97 -15.87 0.23
CA LEU A 111 -15.39 -14.54 -0.22
C LEU A 111 -16.85 -14.34 0.21
N ASP A 112 -17.12 -13.24 0.93
CA ASP A 112 -18.46 -12.94 1.46
C ASP A 112 -19.09 -14.12 2.23
N GLY A 113 -18.28 -14.83 3.02
CA GLY A 113 -18.72 -15.95 3.87
C GLY A 113 -18.97 -17.28 3.16
N ALA A 114 -18.67 -17.39 1.86
CA ALA A 114 -18.79 -18.64 1.11
C ALA A 114 -17.48 -19.00 0.39
N PRO A 115 -17.20 -20.30 0.15
CA PRO A 115 -16.03 -20.71 -0.58
C PRO A 115 -15.95 -20.01 -1.96
N ILE A 116 -14.83 -19.38 -2.27
CA ILE A 116 -14.66 -18.62 -3.53
C ILE A 116 -14.85 -19.50 -4.77
N GLY A 117 -14.61 -20.81 -4.62
CA GLY A 117 -14.84 -21.81 -5.65
C GLY A 117 -16.32 -22.04 -6.02
N SER A 118 -17.25 -21.69 -5.13
CA SER A 118 -18.70 -21.87 -5.34
C SER A 118 -19.30 -20.81 -6.27
N TYR A 119 -18.63 -19.65 -6.42
CA TYR A 119 -19.09 -18.57 -7.28
C TYR A 119 -18.75 -18.83 -8.74
N ARG A 120 -19.54 -18.30 -9.66
CA ARG A 120 -19.18 -18.22 -11.07
C ARG A 120 -18.03 -17.22 -11.25
N SER A 121 -17.16 -17.43 -12.26
CA SER A 121 -15.99 -16.55 -12.47
C SER A 121 -16.36 -15.08 -12.64
N ARG A 122 -17.48 -14.79 -13.31
CA ARG A 122 -18.00 -13.44 -13.49
C ARG A 122 -18.47 -12.81 -12.18
N GLU A 123 -19.01 -13.59 -11.24
CA GLU A 123 -19.44 -13.09 -9.93
C GLU A 123 -18.26 -12.71 -9.05
N VAL A 124 -17.16 -13.50 -9.08
CA VAL A 124 -15.90 -13.15 -8.42
C VAL A 124 -15.35 -11.87 -9.04
N ALA A 125 -15.30 -11.79 -10.37
CA ALA A 125 -14.77 -10.63 -11.07
C ALA A 125 -15.58 -9.34 -10.88
N ARG A 126 -16.82 -9.39 -10.39
CA ARG A 126 -17.60 -8.21 -10.00
C ARG A 126 -17.38 -7.77 -8.55
N ARG A 127 -16.69 -8.58 -7.74
CA ARG A 127 -16.44 -8.32 -6.32
C ARG A 127 -14.97 -8.02 -6.04
N LEU A 128 -14.08 -8.61 -6.85
CA LEU A 128 -12.66 -8.59 -6.64
C LEU A 128 -11.92 -8.28 -7.96
N GLY A 129 -11.11 -7.23 -7.95
CA GLY A 129 -10.18 -6.86 -9.01
C GLY A 129 -8.76 -7.31 -8.67
N LEU A 130 -8.00 -7.74 -9.67
CA LEU A 130 -6.61 -8.12 -9.50
C LEU A 130 -5.72 -7.36 -10.48
N LEU A 131 -4.68 -6.69 -9.96
CA LEU A 131 -3.53 -6.20 -10.72
C LEU A 131 -2.37 -7.19 -10.51
N PRO A 132 -2.01 -8.01 -11.50
CA PRO A 132 -0.87 -8.92 -11.36
C PRO A 132 0.46 -8.17 -11.51
N GLN A 133 1.54 -8.74 -10.97
CA GLN A 133 2.90 -8.19 -11.01
C GLN A 133 3.40 -7.89 -12.44
N SER A 134 3.06 -8.75 -13.38
CA SER A 134 3.36 -8.55 -14.80
C SER A 134 2.10 -8.66 -15.62
N SER A 135 1.87 -7.66 -16.45
CA SER A 135 0.70 -7.60 -17.36
C SER A 135 1.16 -7.37 -18.78
N THR A 136 0.65 -8.18 -19.70
CA THR A 136 0.95 -8.07 -21.11
C THR A 136 -0.30 -7.62 -21.85
N ALA A 137 -0.20 -6.50 -22.57
CA ALA A 137 -1.24 -6.03 -23.45
C ALA A 137 -1.10 -6.68 -24.85
N PRO A 138 -2.17 -6.88 -25.59
CA PRO A 138 -2.08 -7.18 -27.01
C PRO A 138 -1.38 -6.05 -27.75
N GLY A 139 -0.49 -6.38 -28.70
CA GLY A 139 0.23 -5.38 -29.48
C GLY A 139 -0.71 -4.40 -30.18
N GLY A 140 -0.36 -3.10 -30.11
CA GLY A 140 -1.10 -2.03 -30.77
C GLY A 140 -2.45 -1.67 -30.15
N ILE A 141 -2.80 -2.21 -28.98
CA ILE A 141 -4.04 -1.83 -28.27
C ILE A 141 -3.92 -0.40 -27.74
N THR A 142 -5.00 0.39 -27.84
CA THR A 142 -5.05 1.72 -27.23
C THR A 142 -5.26 1.64 -25.71
N VAL A 143 -4.92 2.71 -25.00
CA VAL A 143 -5.18 2.83 -23.56
C VAL A 143 -6.67 2.69 -23.26
N GLY A 144 -7.52 3.41 -24.01
CA GLY A 144 -8.98 3.34 -23.83
C GLY A 144 -9.52 1.93 -24.01
N ASP A 145 -9.09 1.23 -25.06
CA ASP A 145 -9.51 -0.15 -25.34
C ASP A 145 -9.02 -1.13 -24.24
N LEU A 146 -7.82 -0.93 -23.73
CA LEU A 146 -7.32 -1.76 -22.63
C LEU A 146 -8.13 -1.54 -21.36
N VAL A 147 -8.39 -0.29 -20.99
CA VAL A 147 -9.18 0.06 -19.79
C VAL A 147 -10.62 -0.46 -19.93
N ALA A 148 -11.21 -0.36 -21.13
CA ALA A 148 -12.55 -0.88 -21.43
C ALA A 148 -12.69 -2.40 -21.14
N ARG A 149 -11.60 -3.18 -21.23
CA ARG A 149 -11.62 -4.61 -20.86
C ARG A 149 -11.98 -4.86 -19.40
N GLY A 150 -11.75 -3.88 -18.53
CA GLY A 150 -12.21 -3.92 -17.13
C GLY A 150 -13.74 -4.11 -17.02
N ARG A 151 -14.50 -3.72 -18.04
CA ARG A 151 -15.97 -3.87 -18.07
C ARG A 151 -16.48 -5.27 -18.49
N TYR A 152 -15.63 -6.19 -18.95
CA TYR A 152 -16.04 -7.54 -19.37
C TYR A 152 -16.92 -8.28 -18.32
N PRO A 153 -16.68 -8.22 -17.02
CA PRO A 153 -17.57 -8.86 -16.03
C PRO A 153 -18.99 -8.30 -16.03
N HIS A 154 -19.20 -7.06 -16.49
CA HIS A 154 -20.50 -6.38 -16.52
C HIS A 154 -21.25 -6.59 -17.84
N GLN A 155 -20.55 -6.96 -18.90
CA GLN A 155 -21.13 -7.21 -20.22
C GLN A 155 -21.75 -8.60 -20.30
N GLY A 156 -22.95 -8.72 -20.87
CA GLY A 156 -23.60 -10.01 -21.21
C GLY A 156 -23.41 -10.35 -22.67
N MET A 157 -23.77 -11.59 -23.10
CA MET A 157 -23.69 -11.99 -24.51
C MET A 157 -24.51 -11.09 -25.46
N LEU A 158 -25.55 -10.42 -24.94
CA LEU A 158 -26.43 -9.52 -25.72
C LEU A 158 -26.39 -8.06 -25.22
N LYS A 159 -25.63 -7.77 -24.14
CA LYS A 159 -25.53 -6.42 -23.60
C LYS A 159 -24.51 -5.63 -24.43
N GLN A 160 -25.00 -4.67 -25.19
CA GLN A 160 -24.17 -3.69 -25.87
C GLN A 160 -23.46 -2.77 -24.85
N TRP A 161 -22.42 -2.10 -25.29
CA TRP A 161 -21.74 -1.04 -24.54
C TRP A 161 -22.73 0.00 -24.04
N SER A 162 -22.71 0.34 -22.78
CA SER A 162 -23.66 1.26 -22.15
C SER A 162 -22.97 2.56 -21.73
N ALA A 163 -23.77 3.61 -21.52
CA ALA A 163 -23.27 4.87 -20.99
C ALA A 163 -22.64 4.70 -19.57
N GLU A 164 -23.11 3.71 -18.80
CA GLU A 164 -22.50 3.33 -17.51
C GLU A 164 -21.11 2.73 -17.69
N ASP A 165 -20.90 1.90 -18.71
CA ASP A 165 -19.59 1.34 -19.02
C ASP A 165 -18.61 2.43 -19.46
N GLU A 166 -19.07 3.37 -20.29
CA GLU A 166 -18.29 4.53 -20.72
C GLU A 166 -17.90 5.41 -19.51
N ALA A 167 -18.85 5.76 -18.67
CA ALA A 167 -18.59 6.57 -17.46
C ALA A 167 -17.62 5.87 -16.50
N ALA A 168 -17.70 4.53 -16.36
CA ALA A 168 -16.78 3.77 -15.53
C ALA A 168 -15.35 3.79 -16.09
N VAL A 169 -15.18 3.69 -17.40
CA VAL A 169 -13.88 3.74 -18.08
C VAL A 169 -13.26 5.14 -17.96
N VAL A 170 -14.02 6.17 -18.34
CA VAL A 170 -13.57 7.57 -18.26
C VAL A 170 -13.20 7.92 -16.80
N GLY A 171 -14.08 7.62 -15.85
CA GLY A 171 -13.83 7.91 -14.43
C GLY A 171 -12.62 7.15 -13.85
N ALA A 172 -12.34 5.93 -14.33
CA ALA A 172 -11.13 5.21 -13.94
C ALA A 172 -9.86 5.85 -14.52
N MET A 173 -9.92 6.31 -15.77
CA MET A 173 -8.80 6.98 -16.44
C MET A 173 -8.52 8.36 -15.85
N GLU A 174 -9.55 9.11 -15.44
CA GLU A 174 -9.41 10.37 -14.70
C GLU A 174 -8.74 10.16 -13.36
N GLN A 175 -9.17 9.16 -12.58
CA GLN A 175 -8.62 8.84 -11.26
C GLN A 175 -7.14 8.46 -11.31
N THR A 176 -6.70 7.82 -12.38
CA THR A 176 -5.30 7.40 -12.56
C THR A 176 -4.46 8.39 -13.38
N GLY A 177 -5.04 9.53 -13.81
CA GLY A 177 -4.35 10.55 -14.59
C GLY A 177 -3.84 10.05 -15.94
N VAL A 178 -4.64 9.22 -16.65
CA VAL A 178 -4.28 8.68 -17.98
C VAL A 178 -5.32 8.97 -19.06
N LEU A 179 -6.29 9.84 -18.79
CA LEU A 179 -7.35 10.14 -19.74
C LEU A 179 -6.82 10.79 -21.04
N ASP A 180 -5.82 11.65 -20.92
CA ASP A 180 -5.13 12.31 -22.05
C ASP A 180 -4.33 11.32 -22.92
N LEU A 181 -4.14 10.09 -22.47
CA LEU A 181 -3.44 9.02 -23.18
C LEU A 181 -4.40 8.04 -23.86
N ALA A 182 -5.73 8.27 -23.83
CA ALA A 182 -6.76 7.31 -24.26
C ALA A 182 -6.51 6.70 -25.63
N ASP A 183 -6.12 7.52 -26.59
CA ASP A 183 -5.90 7.12 -28.00
C ASP A 183 -4.48 6.62 -28.29
N ARG A 184 -3.57 6.67 -27.30
CA ARG A 184 -2.18 6.20 -27.47
C ARG A 184 -2.10 4.68 -27.39
N SER A 185 -1.15 4.11 -28.12
CA SER A 185 -0.79 2.70 -27.97
C SER A 185 -0.17 2.45 -26.59
N VAL A 186 -0.56 1.38 -25.92
CA VAL A 186 0.04 0.96 -24.64
C VAL A 186 1.54 0.65 -24.77
N ASP A 187 1.97 0.24 -25.98
CA ASP A 187 3.37 -0.06 -26.27
C ASP A 187 4.26 1.19 -26.21
N ASP A 188 3.69 2.39 -26.50
CA ASP A 188 4.40 3.67 -26.52
C ASP A 188 4.49 4.35 -25.14
N LEU A 189 4.00 3.72 -24.09
CA LEU A 189 3.95 4.30 -22.75
C LEU A 189 5.22 4.03 -21.95
N SER A 190 5.59 5.00 -21.10
CA SER A 190 6.59 4.77 -20.05
C SER A 190 6.12 3.69 -19.07
N GLY A 191 7.04 3.10 -18.28
CA GLY A 191 6.69 2.11 -17.27
C GLY A 191 5.63 2.60 -16.29
N GLY A 192 5.78 3.83 -15.78
CA GLY A 192 4.82 4.44 -14.86
C GLY A 192 3.45 4.71 -15.48
N GLN A 193 3.41 5.22 -16.73
CA GLN A 193 2.17 5.40 -17.44
C GLN A 193 1.46 4.07 -17.67
N ARG A 194 2.20 3.05 -18.08
CA ARG A 194 1.67 1.69 -18.30
C ARG A 194 1.09 1.10 -17.02
N GLN A 195 1.76 1.27 -15.89
CA GLN A 195 1.26 0.80 -14.59
C GLN A 195 -0.05 1.48 -14.20
N ARG A 196 -0.16 2.81 -14.37
CA ARG A 196 -1.41 3.55 -14.11
C ARG A 196 -2.55 3.12 -15.05
N VAL A 197 -2.26 2.79 -16.31
CA VAL A 197 -3.25 2.26 -17.26
C VAL A 197 -3.78 0.88 -16.80
N TRP A 198 -2.90 -0.01 -16.34
CA TRP A 198 -3.34 -1.30 -15.79
C TRP A 198 -4.18 -1.13 -14.53
N LEU A 199 -3.80 -0.20 -13.65
CA LEU A 199 -4.59 0.14 -12.46
C LEU A 199 -5.96 0.71 -12.88
N SER A 200 -5.99 1.59 -13.90
CA SER A 200 -7.23 2.12 -14.47
C SER A 200 -8.16 1.00 -14.96
N MET A 201 -7.64 -0.01 -15.65
CA MET A 201 -8.42 -1.17 -16.08
C MET A 201 -9.04 -1.93 -14.90
N VAL A 202 -8.28 -2.10 -13.80
CA VAL A 202 -8.80 -2.75 -12.59
C VAL A 202 -9.88 -1.88 -11.93
N LEU A 203 -9.69 -0.56 -11.88
CA LEU A 203 -10.69 0.36 -11.33
C LEU A 203 -11.97 0.45 -12.17
N ALA A 204 -11.86 0.39 -13.51
CA ALA A 204 -13.00 0.34 -14.41
C ALA A 204 -13.90 -0.89 -14.14
N GLN A 205 -13.39 -1.93 -13.53
CA GLN A 205 -14.15 -3.11 -13.10
C GLN A 205 -15.14 -2.80 -11.96
N GLN A 206 -14.93 -1.70 -11.22
CA GLN A 206 -15.80 -1.24 -10.11
C GLN A 206 -16.03 -2.30 -9.03
N THR A 207 -14.97 -2.93 -8.57
CA THR A 207 -15.00 -3.93 -7.50
C THR A 207 -14.75 -3.28 -6.14
N SER A 208 -15.30 -3.87 -5.08
CA SER A 208 -15.10 -3.40 -3.70
C SER A 208 -13.80 -3.90 -3.06
N ILE A 209 -13.19 -4.94 -3.63
CA ILE A 209 -11.93 -5.52 -3.17
C ILE A 209 -10.91 -5.40 -4.31
N LEU A 210 -9.74 -4.85 -4.02
CA LEU A 210 -8.63 -4.69 -4.95
C LEU A 210 -7.41 -5.47 -4.44
N LEU A 211 -6.90 -6.37 -5.25
CA LEU A 211 -5.67 -7.13 -4.97
C LEU A 211 -4.58 -6.62 -5.92
N LEU A 212 -3.45 -6.17 -5.38
CA LEU A 212 -2.38 -5.52 -6.12
C LEU A 212 -1.06 -6.28 -5.85
N ASP A 213 -0.54 -6.96 -6.87
CA ASP A 213 0.73 -7.70 -6.77
C ASP A 213 1.88 -6.80 -7.21
N GLU A 214 2.59 -6.23 -6.25
CA GLU A 214 3.73 -5.33 -6.45
C GLU A 214 3.41 -4.13 -7.37
N PRO A 215 2.41 -3.29 -7.04
CA PRO A 215 1.94 -2.23 -7.91
C PRO A 215 2.99 -1.13 -8.17
N THR A 216 4.06 -1.08 -7.39
CA THR A 216 5.13 -0.06 -7.44
C THR A 216 6.40 -0.54 -8.13
N THR A 217 6.46 -1.80 -8.58
CA THR A 217 7.64 -2.37 -9.24
C THR A 217 7.92 -1.67 -10.58
N PHE A 218 9.18 -1.41 -10.89
CA PHE A 218 9.68 -0.68 -12.08
C PHE A 218 9.29 0.81 -12.15
N LEU A 219 8.77 1.40 -11.06
CA LEU A 219 8.48 2.82 -10.97
C LEU A 219 9.61 3.57 -10.25
N ASP A 220 9.86 4.81 -10.64
CA ASP A 220 10.66 5.73 -9.82
C ASP A 220 9.91 6.14 -8.54
N ILE A 221 10.61 6.74 -7.60
CA ILE A 221 10.07 7.05 -6.26
C ILE A 221 8.82 7.93 -6.35
N ALA A 222 8.79 8.92 -7.23
CA ALA A 222 7.65 9.83 -7.36
C ALA A 222 6.39 9.07 -7.80
N HIS A 223 6.52 8.24 -8.83
CA HIS A 223 5.41 7.44 -9.34
C HIS A 223 4.97 6.32 -8.36
N GLN A 224 5.90 5.76 -7.55
CA GLN A 224 5.53 4.84 -6.48
C GLN A 224 4.60 5.51 -5.46
N VAL A 225 4.95 6.72 -5.02
CA VAL A 225 4.14 7.50 -4.08
C VAL A 225 2.77 7.81 -4.70
N GLU A 226 2.72 8.30 -5.95
CA GLU A 226 1.45 8.58 -6.65
C GLU A 226 0.51 7.38 -6.69
N VAL A 227 1.02 6.18 -6.99
CA VAL A 227 0.21 4.94 -7.04
C VAL A 227 -0.27 4.55 -5.64
N LEU A 228 0.56 4.67 -4.61
CA LEU A 228 0.17 4.33 -3.24
C LEU A 228 -0.81 5.36 -2.66
N ASP A 229 -0.63 6.65 -2.95
CA ASP A 229 -1.57 7.72 -2.58
C ASP A 229 -2.94 7.47 -3.21
N LEU A 230 -2.98 7.09 -4.49
CA LEU A 230 -4.22 6.72 -5.16
C LEU A 230 -4.89 5.52 -4.47
N CYS A 231 -4.14 4.48 -4.11
CA CYS A 231 -4.67 3.32 -3.38
C CYS A 231 -5.20 3.72 -1.99
N ALA A 232 -4.50 4.62 -1.28
CA ALA A 232 -4.93 5.15 0.01
C ALA A 232 -6.22 5.97 -0.13
N ASP A 233 -6.35 6.80 -1.17
CA ASP A 233 -7.56 7.55 -1.47
C ASP A 233 -8.77 6.64 -1.78
N LEU A 234 -8.55 5.57 -2.54
CA LEU A 234 -9.57 4.56 -2.82
C LEU A 234 -10.08 3.90 -1.54
N HIS A 235 -9.15 3.55 -0.64
CA HIS A 235 -9.50 3.02 0.67
C HIS A 235 -10.25 4.05 1.51
N ALA A 236 -9.65 5.24 1.77
CA ALA A 236 -10.14 6.21 2.74
C ALA A 236 -11.44 6.88 2.30
N ARG A 237 -11.57 7.22 1.00
CA ARG A 237 -12.72 8.00 0.51
C ARG A 237 -13.84 7.16 -0.08
N LYS A 238 -13.54 5.98 -0.59
CA LYS A 238 -14.50 5.12 -1.29
C LYS A 238 -14.79 3.80 -0.57
N GLY A 239 -14.12 3.53 0.55
CA GLY A 239 -14.33 2.34 1.35
C GLY A 239 -13.93 1.04 0.66
N HIS A 240 -12.96 1.09 -0.28
CA HIS A 240 -12.44 -0.13 -0.87
C HIS A 240 -11.58 -0.91 0.14
N THR A 241 -11.68 -2.22 0.12
CA THR A 241 -10.71 -3.10 0.74
C THR A 241 -9.55 -3.27 -0.26
N VAL A 242 -8.37 -2.77 0.09
CA VAL A 242 -7.16 -2.86 -0.73
C VAL A 242 -6.20 -3.84 -0.11
N VAL A 243 -5.68 -4.80 -0.89
CA VAL A 243 -4.63 -5.72 -0.47
C VAL A 243 -3.45 -5.57 -1.42
N ALA A 244 -2.31 -5.10 -0.94
CA ALA A 244 -1.13 -4.89 -1.76
C ALA A 244 0.06 -5.72 -1.27
N VAL A 245 0.81 -6.32 -2.18
CA VAL A 245 2.14 -6.85 -1.90
C VAL A 245 3.15 -5.74 -2.12
N LEU A 246 3.93 -5.39 -1.10
CA LEU A 246 5.00 -4.40 -1.20
C LEU A 246 6.34 -5.00 -0.79
N HIS A 247 7.43 -4.38 -1.28
CA HIS A 247 8.81 -4.76 -0.91
C HIS A 247 9.42 -3.77 0.08
N ASP A 248 9.03 -2.50 0.02
CA ASP A 248 9.54 -1.46 0.88
C ASP A 248 8.78 -1.45 2.22
N LEU A 249 9.50 -1.68 3.32
CA LEU A 249 8.93 -1.75 4.66
C LEU A 249 8.40 -0.40 5.13
N ASN A 250 9.06 0.68 4.74
CA ASN A 250 8.66 2.03 5.14
C ASN A 250 7.38 2.45 4.40
N GLN A 251 7.29 2.18 3.11
CA GLN A 251 6.05 2.37 2.37
C GLN A 251 4.92 1.49 2.92
N ALA A 252 5.21 0.23 3.26
CA ALA A 252 4.22 -0.66 3.87
C ALA A 252 3.67 -0.09 5.17
N CYS A 253 4.52 0.38 6.08
CA CYS A 253 4.09 0.98 7.34
C CYS A 253 3.34 2.31 7.16
N ARG A 254 3.74 3.11 6.16
CA ARG A 254 3.15 4.42 5.90
C ARG A 254 1.71 4.32 5.40
N TYR A 255 1.39 3.33 4.58
CA TYR A 255 0.11 3.23 3.89
C TYR A 255 -0.84 2.18 4.48
N ALA A 256 -0.32 1.14 5.14
CA ALA A 256 -1.15 0.08 5.65
C ALA A 256 -1.97 0.53 6.87
N THR A 257 -3.23 0.10 6.90
CA THR A 257 -4.04 0.05 8.12
C THR A 257 -3.98 -1.34 8.76
N HIS A 258 -3.55 -2.34 7.99
CA HIS A 258 -3.33 -3.71 8.45
C HIS A 258 -2.12 -4.31 7.74
N LEU A 259 -1.20 -4.88 8.48
CA LEU A 259 0.04 -5.47 7.97
C LEU A 259 0.02 -6.99 8.16
N ILE A 260 0.43 -7.72 7.12
CA ILE A 260 0.66 -9.16 7.19
C ILE A 260 2.12 -9.41 6.84
N VAL A 261 2.88 -9.94 7.80
CA VAL A 261 4.30 -10.24 7.64
C VAL A 261 4.49 -11.74 7.44
N MET A 262 4.97 -12.12 6.26
CA MET A 262 5.24 -13.50 5.91
C MET A 262 6.72 -13.83 6.06
N ARG A 263 7.03 -15.06 6.51
CA ARG A 263 8.39 -15.58 6.58
C ARG A 263 8.65 -16.68 5.55
N PRO A 264 9.93 -17.04 5.30
CA PRO A 264 10.26 -18.20 4.46
C PRO A 264 9.49 -19.45 4.89
N GLY A 265 9.00 -20.23 3.91
CA GLY A 265 8.12 -21.39 4.18
C GLY A 265 6.63 -21.07 4.14
N GLY A 266 6.27 -19.81 3.84
CA GLY A 266 4.88 -19.42 3.56
C GLY A 266 3.97 -19.36 4.78
N THR A 267 4.53 -19.07 5.97
CA THR A 267 3.75 -18.87 7.19
C THR A 267 3.69 -17.38 7.55
N VAL A 268 2.64 -16.97 8.28
CA VAL A 268 2.51 -15.63 8.84
C VAL A 268 3.37 -15.53 10.09
N ALA A 269 4.24 -14.52 10.13
CA ALA A 269 5.07 -14.21 11.29
C ALA A 269 4.33 -13.32 12.29
N ALA A 270 3.63 -12.32 11.78
CA ALA A 270 2.81 -11.37 12.53
C ALA A 270 1.77 -10.74 11.61
N GLU A 271 0.64 -10.31 12.18
CA GLU A 271 -0.39 -9.54 11.49
C GLU A 271 -1.05 -8.54 12.45
N GLY A 272 -1.53 -7.42 11.94
CA GLY A 272 -2.21 -6.39 12.72
C GLY A 272 -1.85 -4.96 12.31
N ASP A 273 -2.05 -4.03 13.23
CA ASP A 273 -1.69 -2.62 13.05
C ASP A 273 -0.18 -2.46 12.86
N PRO A 274 0.30 -1.70 11.85
CA PRO A 274 1.72 -1.47 11.62
C PRO A 274 2.49 -0.99 12.85
N ALA A 275 1.90 -0.10 13.66
CA ALA A 275 2.55 0.43 14.86
C ALA A 275 2.80 -0.64 15.93
N THR A 276 1.99 -1.70 15.94
CA THR A 276 2.13 -2.81 16.87
C THR A 276 3.02 -3.93 16.32
N VAL A 277 2.90 -4.18 15.01
CA VAL A 277 3.55 -5.31 14.35
C VAL A 277 5.01 -5.02 14.01
N MET A 278 5.33 -3.77 13.55
CA MET A 278 6.66 -3.45 13.04
C MET A 278 7.64 -3.15 14.18
N THR A 279 8.36 -4.17 14.63
CA THR A 279 9.41 -4.06 15.65
C THR A 279 10.79 -4.40 15.08
N ALA A 280 11.86 -3.93 15.73
CA ALA A 280 13.23 -4.22 15.31
C ALA A 280 13.52 -5.73 15.35
N GLU A 281 12.99 -6.42 16.36
CA GLU A 281 13.14 -7.87 16.55
C GLU A 281 12.45 -8.64 15.42
N LEU A 282 11.24 -8.22 15.00
CA LEU A 282 10.53 -8.85 13.88
C LEU A 282 11.29 -8.65 12.57
N VAL A 283 11.83 -7.45 12.33
CA VAL A 283 12.60 -7.17 11.11
C VAL A 283 13.88 -8.00 11.09
N GLU A 284 14.58 -8.12 12.20
CA GLU A 284 15.78 -8.97 12.29
C GLU A 284 15.45 -10.45 12.11
N ASP A 285 14.38 -10.95 12.76
CA ASP A 285 13.94 -12.36 12.65
C ASP A 285 13.51 -12.74 11.22
N VAL A 286 12.72 -11.90 10.57
CA VAL A 286 12.10 -12.23 9.27
C VAL A 286 13.01 -11.86 8.09
N PHE A 287 13.69 -10.71 8.15
CA PHE A 287 14.48 -10.17 7.05
C PHE A 287 16.00 -10.29 7.26
N GLY A 288 16.44 -10.69 8.46
CA GLY A 288 17.86 -10.77 8.79
C GLY A 288 18.56 -9.41 8.83
N LEU A 289 17.81 -8.33 9.06
CA LEU A 289 18.29 -6.96 8.99
C LEU A 289 18.23 -6.28 10.36
N PRO A 290 19.34 -6.11 11.08
CA PRO A 290 19.37 -5.30 12.28
C PRO A 290 18.98 -3.85 11.97
N CYS A 291 18.04 -3.30 12.70
CA CYS A 291 17.51 -1.96 12.45
C CYS A 291 17.07 -1.28 13.75
N ARG A 292 16.66 -0.03 13.62
CA ARG A 292 15.88 0.71 14.62
C ARG A 292 14.55 1.09 14.00
N ILE A 293 13.51 1.07 14.82
CA ILE A 293 12.21 1.63 14.45
C ILE A 293 12.09 2.98 15.13
N ILE A 294 11.74 3.99 14.34
CA ILE A 294 11.47 5.36 14.81
C ILE A 294 10.14 5.81 14.22
N ASP A 295 9.58 6.90 14.71
CA ASP A 295 8.36 7.46 14.12
C ASP A 295 8.70 8.25 12.87
N ASP A 296 7.94 8.05 11.79
CA ASP A 296 7.97 8.88 10.58
C ASP A 296 7.51 10.31 10.96
N PRO A 297 8.31 11.35 10.75
CA PRO A 297 7.98 12.71 11.17
C PRO A 297 6.76 13.30 10.46
N GLU A 298 6.36 12.76 9.30
CA GLU A 298 5.21 13.23 8.52
C GLU A 298 3.92 12.51 8.90
N THR A 299 3.98 11.19 9.15
CA THR A 299 2.79 10.35 9.33
C THR A 299 2.66 9.78 10.74
N GLY A 300 3.75 9.76 11.52
CA GLY A 300 3.81 9.07 12.82
C GLY A 300 3.82 7.53 12.70
N SER A 301 3.86 6.99 11.48
CA SER A 301 3.94 5.54 11.27
C SER A 301 5.36 5.01 11.56
N PRO A 302 5.54 3.70 11.82
CA PRO A 302 6.86 3.14 12.01
C PRO A 302 7.76 3.34 10.79
N LEU A 303 8.95 3.87 11.01
CA LEU A 303 10.01 4.05 10.01
C LEU A 303 11.20 3.16 10.37
N MET A 304 11.50 2.19 9.53
CA MET A 304 12.64 1.30 9.70
C MET A 304 13.93 1.98 9.19
N VAL A 305 14.91 2.10 10.08
CA VAL A 305 16.26 2.63 9.77
C VAL A 305 17.26 1.50 9.97
N PRO A 306 17.93 1.03 8.89
CA PRO A 306 18.94 -0.02 8.98
C PRO A 306 20.06 0.37 9.94
N ALA A 307 20.59 -0.60 10.70
CA ALA A 307 21.77 -0.37 11.52
C ALA A 307 22.96 0.00 10.63
N ALA A 308 23.84 0.88 11.15
CA ALA A 308 25.04 1.27 10.43
C ALA A 308 25.89 0.05 10.06
N PRO A 309 26.45 0.00 8.83
CA PRO A 309 27.33 -1.11 8.44
C PRO A 309 28.53 -1.21 9.37
N ARG A 310 28.89 -2.43 9.77
CA ARG A 310 29.98 -2.71 10.75
C ARG A 310 31.33 -2.04 10.39
N ARG A 311 31.50 -1.52 9.17
CA ARG A 311 32.70 -0.82 8.71
C ARG A 311 32.62 0.71 8.85
N TYR A 312 31.48 1.27 9.21
CA TYR A 312 31.31 2.69 9.46
C TYR A 312 31.39 2.95 10.96
N VAL A 313 32.62 3.16 11.45
CA VAL A 313 32.83 3.76 12.79
C VAL A 313 32.82 5.27 12.55
N PRO A 314 31.83 6.04 13.04
CA PRO A 314 31.93 7.50 13.04
C PRO A 314 33.21 7.86 13.80
N GLN A 315 34.12 8.55 13.15
CA GLN A 315 35.24 9.17 13.89
C GLN A 315 34.59 10.24 14.78
N ASP A 316 34.58 10.00 16.08
CA ASP A 316 34.18 10.98 17.06
C ASP A 316 34.95 12.27 16.78
N SER A 317 34.23 13.33 16.45
CA SER A 317 34.75 14.67 16.28
C SER A 317 34.97 15.33 17.66
N THR A 318 35.77 14.69 18.50
CA THR A 318 36.34 15.27 19.71
C THR A 318 37.86 15.10 19.68
N ALA A 319 38.50 15.76 18.72
CA ALA A 319 39.92 16.12 18.86
C ALA A 319 39.93 17.59 19.31
N GLU A 320 40.12 17.74 20.60
CA GLU A 320 40.48 19.00 21.23
C GLU A 320 41.59 19.70 20.47
N HIS A 321 41.43 20.98 20.22
CA HIS A 321 42.47 21.87 19.75
C HIS A 321 43.57 21.98 20.83
N GLY A 322 44.55 21.09 20.73
CA GLY A 322 45.85 21.25 21.39
C GLY A 322 46.80 21.96 20.41
N ALA A 323 47.15 23.16 20.70
CA ALA A 323 48.12 23.94 19.92
C ALA A 323 49.50 23.23 19.83
N PRO A 324 50.19 23.22 18.67
CA PRO A 324 51.55 22.73 18.62
C PRO A 324 52.51 23.90 18.89
N GLU A 325 53.29 23.77 19.95
CA GLU A 325 54.55 24.50 20.13
C GLU A 325 55.57 24.06 19.07
N GLY A 326 56.27 25.02 18.57
CA GLY A 326 57.20 24.92 17.47
C GLY A 326 58.39 24.00 17.67
N ARG A 327 58.85 23.44 16.58
CA ARG A 327 60.31 23.18 16.37
C ARG A 327 60.69 23.19 14.90
N THR A 328 61.53 24.10 14.58
CA THR A 328 62.33 24.26 13.37
C THR A 328 63.15 23.03 13.05
N GLY A 329 63.19 22.64 11.78
CA GLY A 329 64.09 21.60 11.27
C GLY A 329 64.02 21.50 9.75
N ARG A 330 64.85 22.31 9.09
CA ARG A 330 65.12 22.36 7.66
C ARG A 330 65.91 21.13 7.24
N THR A 331 65.48 20.36 6.23
CA THR A 331 66.41 19.65 5.34
C THR A 331 65.69 19.38 4.00
N SER A 332 66.24 20.00 2.96
CA SER A 332 65.99 19.76 1.55
C SER A 332 66.64 18.46 1.10
N ILE A 333 65.97 17.66 0.27
CA ILE A 333 66.65 16.87 -0.76
C ILE A 333 65.78 16.86 -2.03
N THR A 334 66.39 17.38 -3.06
CA THR A 334 66.07 17.43 -4.45
C THR A 334 66.25 16.08 -5.14
N ASP A 335 65.48 15.88 -6.22
CA ASP A 335 65.77 15.14 -7.46
C ASP A 335 65.96 13.62 -7.48
N THR A 336 65.16 13.02 -8.34
CA THR A 336 65.53 12.14 -9.48
C THR A 336 64.22 11.70 -10.15
N VAL A 337 63.71 12.25 -11.22
CA VAL A 337 63.95 12.17 -12.65
C VAL A 337 63.99 10.74 -13.24
N MET A 338 62.99 10.51 -14.09
CA MET A 338 62.95 9.86 -15.41
C MET A 338 63.02 8.35 -15.60
N ALA A 339 62.10 7.93 -16.44
CA ALA A 339 62.15 7.00 -17.60
C ALA A 339 62.14 5.49 -17.26
N GLU A 340 61.35 4.68 -17.93
CA GLU A 340 61.29 4.26 -19.33
C GLU A 340 60.09 3.32 -19.53
N THR A 341 59.28 3.58 -20.53
CA THR A 341 58.97 2.82 -21.75
C THR A 341 59.00 1.27 -21.67
N SER A 342 57.90 0.66 -21.87
CA SER A 342 57.52 -0.21 -23.01
C SER A 342 56.05 -0.62 -22.94
#